data_616d8e622fe9831147f7db5d24923fdb
#
_entry.id   616d8e622fe9831147f7db5d24923fdb
#
_cell.length_a   1.000
_cell.length_b   1.000
_cell.length_c   1.000
_cell.angle_alpha   90.00
_cell.angle_beta   90.00
_cell.angle_gamma   90.00
#
_symmetry.space_group_name_H-M   'P 1'
#
loop_
_entity.id
_entity.type
_entity.pdbx_description
1 polymer ?
#
loop_
_entity_poly.entity_id
_entity_poly.type
_entity_poly.pdbx_seq_one_letter_code
_entity_poly.pdbx_strand_id
1 'polypeptide(L)'
;MADVKKIATRDSYGNALVELGKEHTDVVVLDADLAGATKSGTFKKAFPDRHFNCGIAECDMVDVGAGLSTMGLVPFVSTFAMFAAGRAYEQVRNTIGYPHLNVKICATHGGISVGEDGASHQCCEDFALMRTIPGMTVMCPSDDVEARKMVHVAYEMEGPVYIRFGRAATPVYHDESFTFKVGKGEVLQEGKDVAIIATGILVPEAIEAGKRLVAEGIHARVINMATIKPLDEELIIQAAQDCGRVVTVEEHNILGGLGEAVAAVLAEKCPTLVHRIGVRDEFGHSGPAAELLKQFGLTAEHIVAQTKTLVGK
;
A
#
# COMPACT_ATOMS: atom_id res chain seq x y z
N MET A 1 -6.51 -25.50 13.50
CA MET A 1 -6.83 -24.24 12.77
C MET A 1 -6.59 -24.53 11.30
N ALA A 2 -7.56 -24.25 10.43
CA ALA A 2 -7.33 -24.42 9.00
C ALA A 2 -6.13 -23.54 8.60
N ASP A 3 -5.26 -24.08 7.75
CA ASP A 3 -4.08 -23.35 7.25
C ASP A 3 -4.58 -22.17 6.41
N VAL A 4 -4.48 -20.96 6.95
CA VAL A 4 -4.90 -19.75 6.24
C VAL A 4 -3.94 -19.55 5.07
N LYS A 5 -4.48 -19.53 3.85
CA LYS A 5 -3.70 -19.29 2.63
C LYS A 5 -3.01 -17.92 2.75
N LYS A 6 -1.71 -17.88 2.46
CA LYS A 6 -0.93 -16.64 2.45
C LYS A 6 -0.35 -16.40 1.06
N ILE A 7 -0.51 -15.18 0.56
CA ILE A 7 -0.02 -14.78 -0.77
C ILE A 7 0.62 -13.40 -0.64
N ALA A 8 1.77 -13.20 -1.28
CA ALA A 8 2.37 -11.87 -1.37
C ALA A 8 1.61 -11.03 -2.41
N THR A 9 1.27 -9.79 -2.06
CA THR A 9 0.48 -8.92 -2.96
C THR A 9 1.20 -8.62 -4.28
N ARG A 10 2.55 -8.71 -4.34
CA ARG A 10 3.29 -8.67 -5.60
C ARG A 10 3.00 -9.87 -6.52
N ASP A 11 2.75 -11.07 -5.97
CA ASP A 11 2.37 -12.24 -6.77
C ASP A 11 0.97 -12.05 -7.36
N SER A 12 0.06 -11.48 -6.56
CA SER A 12 -1.29 -11.08 -6.98
C SER A 12 -1.25 -10.05 -8.12
N TYR A 13 -0.35 -9.06 -8.02
CA TYR A 13 -0.09 -8.08 -9.06
C TYR A 13 0.32 -8.73 -10.38
N GLY A 14 1.32 -9.64 -10.36
CA GLY A 14 1.76 -10.35 -11.55
C GLY A 14 0.65 -11.17 -12.23
N ASN A 15 -0.24 -11.79 -11.43
CA ASN A 15 -1.40 -12.53 -11.93
C ASN A 15 -2.45 -11.60 -12.54
N ALA A 16 -2.79 -10.50 -11.87
CA ALA A 16 -3.74 -9.50 -12.35
C ALA A 16 -3.29 -8.85 -13.66
N LEU A 17 -1.99 -8.61 -13.84
CA LEU A 17 -1.46 -8.13 -15.12
C LEU A 17 -1.76 -9.11 -16.27
N VAL A 18 -1.64 -10.42 -16.03
CA VAL A 18 -1.96 -11.42 -17.06
C VAL A 18 -3.46 -11.45 -17.34
N GLU A 19 -4.31 -11.29 -16.35
CA GLU A 19 -5.75 -11.17 -16.51
C GLU A 19 -6.08 -9.95 -17.39
N LEU A 20 -5.60 -8.77 -17.05
CA LEU A 20 -5.76 -7.55 -17.86
C LEU A 20 -5.22 -7.70 -19.28
N GLY A 21 -4.04 -8.31 -19.44
CA GLY A 21 -3.43 -8.50 -20.75
C GLY A 21 -4.22 -9.39 -21.69
N LYS A 22 -5.05 -10.31 -21.18
CA LYS A 22 -5.99 -11.13 -21.98
C LYS A 22 -7.19 -10.34 -22.44
N GLU A 23 -7.68 -9.43 -21.62
CA GLU A 23 -8.89 -8.65 -21.85
C GLU A 23 -8.62 -7.38 -22.65
N HIS A 24 -7.42 -6.78 -22.49
CA HIS A 24 -7.06 -5.47 -22.99
C HIS A 24 -5.73 -5.50 -23.75
N THR A 25 -5.76 -5.06 -25.01
CA THR A 25 -4.57 -5.07 -25.90
C THR A 25 -3.69 -3.83 -25.73
N ASP A 26 -4.20 -2.78 -25.12
CA ASP A 26 -3.54 -1.50 -24.82
C ASP A 26 -2.69 -1.55 -23.53
N VAL A 27 -2.83 -2.60 -22.73
CA VAL A 27 -1.99 -2.81 -21.53
C VAL A 27 -0.58 -3.19 -21.97
N VAL A 28 0.41 -2.40 -21.51
CA VAL A 28 1.84 -2.66 -21.66
C VAL A 28 2.54 -2.62 -20.30
N VAL A 29 3.58 -3.42 -20.13
CA VAL A 29 4.29 -3.53 -18.84
C VAL A 29 5.76 -3.23 -19.05
N LEU A 30 6.31 -2.38 -18.17
CA LEU A 30 7.73 -2.04 -18.17
C LEU A 30 8.37 -2.43 -16.85
N ASP A 31 9.63 -2.80 -16.88
CA ASP A 31 10.44 -3.00 -15.67
C ASP A 31 11.89 -2.47 -15.85
N ALA A 32 12.56 -2.29 -14.72
CA ALA A 32 13.94 -1.86 -14.65
C ALA A 32 14.84 -3.02 -14.18
N ASP A 33 14.88 -4.10 -14.97
CA ASP A 33 15.63 -5.35 -14.71
C ASP A 33 15.22 -6.10 -13.42
N LEU A 34 14.00 -5.90 -12.97
CA LEU A 34 13.44 -6.50 -11.75
C LEU A 34 12.21 -7.38 -12.00
N ALA A 35 11.96 -7.81 -13.25
CA ALA A 35 10.77 -8.54 -13.63
C ALA A 35 10.48 -9.79 -12.77
N GLY A 36 11.51 -10.50 -12.35
CA GLY A 36 11.39 -11.68 -11.47
C GLY A 36 10.95 -11.32 -10.05
N ALA A 37 11.49 -10.25 -9.51
CA ALA A 37 11.21 -9.79 -8.15
C ALA A 37 9.84 -9.08 -8.03
N THR A 38 9.52 -8.21 -8.99
CA THR A 38 8.25 -7.47 -9.05
C THR A 38 7.08 -8.33 -9.51
N LYS A 39 7.36 -9.51 -10.12
CA LYS A 39 6.39 -10.43 -10.75
C LYS A 39 5.81 -9.91 -12.07
N SER A 40 6.25 -8.78 -12.59
CA SER A 40 5.95 -8.33 -13.96
C SER A 40 6.42 -9.34 -15.02
N GLY A 41 7.41 -10.18 -14.69
CA GLY A 41 7.86 -11.31 -15.51
C GLY A 41 6.78 -12.36 -15.79
N THR A 42 5.69 -12.42 -15.02
CA THR A 42 4.53 -13.27 -15.31
C THR A 42 3.81 -12.77 -16.56
N PHE A 43 3.64 -11.46 -16.68
CA PHE A 43 3.10 -10.82 -17.90
C PHE A 43 4.04 -11.01 -19.10
N LYS A 44 5.35 -10.83 -18.92
CA LYS A 44 6.37 -11.06 -19.96
C LYS A 44 6.26 -12.45 -20.60
N LYS A 45 6.02 -13.49 -19.78
CA LYS A 45 5.87 -14.87 -20.27
C LYS A 45 4.62 -15.05 -21.12
N ALA A 46 3.52 -14.36 -20.77
CA ALA A 46 2.25 -14.46 -21.49
C ALA A 46 2.19 -13.53 -22.72
N PHE A 47 2.80 -12.36 -22.65
CA PHE A 47 2.74 -11.30 -23.66
C PHE A 47 4.12 -10.66 -23.90
N PRO A 48 5.09 -11.39 -24.48
CA PRO A 48 6.47 -10.91 -24.62
C PRO A 48 6.59 -9.62 -25.45
N ASP A 49 5.71 -9.42 -26.43
CA ASP A 49 5.72 -8.25 -27.33
C ASP A 49 5.13 -6.98 -26.69
N ARG A 50 4.56 -7.10 -25.48
CA ARG A 50 3.97 -5.99 -24.72
C ARG A 50 4.69 -5.75 -23.39
N HIS A 51 5.86 -6.36 -23.20
CA HIS A 51 6.70 -6.19 -22.03
C HIS A 51 8.07 -5.63 -22.41
N PHE A 52 8.50 -4.56 -21.76
CA PHE A 52 9.74 -3.85 -22.05
C PHE A 52 10.63 -3.82 -20.80
N ASN A 53 11.87 -4.33 -20.93
CA ASN A 53 12.89 -4.19 -19.90
C ASN A 53 13.80 -3.02 -20.26
N CYS A 54 13.76 -1.97 -19.45
CA CYS A 54 14.56 -0.74 -19.67
C CYS A 54 15.97 -0.85 -19.07
N GLY A 55 16.35 -2.00 -18.53
CA GLY A 55 17.59 -2.15 -17.77
C GLY A 55 17.50 -1.47 -16.40
N ILE A 56 18.64 -1.33 -15.70
CA ILE A 56 18.69 -0.65 -14.39
C ILE A 56 18.65 0.87 -14.60
N ALA A 57 17.51 1.37 -15.09
CA ALA A 57 17.31 2.76 -15.49
C ALA A 57 15.86 3.19 -15.20
N GLU A 58 15.52 3.34 -13.93
CA GLU A 58 14.14 3.63 -13.49
C GLU A 58 13.61 4.98 -14.00
N CYS A 59 14.48 5.98 -14.12
CA CYS A 59 14.11 7.27 -14.71
C CYS A 59 13.66 7.11 -16.16
N ASP A 60 14.47 6.40 -16.97
CA ASP A 60 14.15 6.10 -18.37
C ASP A 60 12.88 5.25 -18.50
N MET A 61 12.72 4.22 -17.65
CA MET A 61 11.51 3.40 -17.62
C MET A 61 10.23 4.25 -17.40
N VAL A 62 10.29 5.21 -16.49
CA VAL A 62 9.17 6.10 -16.18
C VAL A 62 8.86 7.01 -17.37
N ASP A 63 9.90 7.59 -18.01
CA ASP A 63 9.75 8.46 -19.17
C ASP A 63 9.27 7.70 -20.42
N VAL A 64 9.73 6.48 -20.65
CA VAL A 64 9.23 5.59 -21.71
C VAL A 64 7.75 5.26 -21.46
N GLY A 65 7.38 4.92 -20.20
CA GLY A 65 5.99 4.69 -19.83
C GLY A 65 5.11 5.92 -20.08
N ALA A 66 5.59 7.11 -19.72
CA ALA A 66 4.89 8.36 -20.00
C ALA A 66 4.68 8.56 -21.51
N GLY A 67 5.71 8.34 -22.33
CA GLY A 67 5.62 8.41 -23.79
C GLY A 67 4.60 7.44 -24.37
N LEU A 68 4.59 6.19 -23.90
CA LEU A 68 3.62 5.17 -24.35
C LEU A 68 2.18 5.56 -24.00
N SER A 69 1.95 6.19 -22.84
CA SER A 69 0.61 6.64 -22.46
C SER A 69 0.05 7.72 -23.37
N THR A 70 0.91 8.59 -23.94
CA THR A 70 0.48 9.61 -24.93
C THR A 70 0.04 9.01 -26.27
N MET A 71 0.38 7.73 -26.50
CA MET A 71 -0.03 6.98 -27.70
C MET A 71 -1.31 6.15 -27.49
N GLY A 72 -2.00 6.35 -26.35
CA GLY A 72 -3.25 5.66 -26.02
C GLY A 72 -3.04 4.29 -25.38
N LEU A 73 -1.82 3.95 -24.95
CA LEU A 73 -1.54 2.73 -24.19
C LEU A 73 -1.71 2.98 -22.69
N VAL A 74 -1.90 1.91 -21.91
CA VAL A 74 -1.96 1.95 -20.45
C VAL A 74 -0.72 1.25 -19.86
N PRO A 75 0.36 2.00 -19.59
CA PRO A 75 1.60 1.44 -19.08
C PRO A 75 1.51 1.13 -17.58
N PHE A 76 1.94 -0.08 -17.20
CA PHE A 76 2.23 -0.48 -15.84
C PHE A 76 3.75 -0.52 -15.67
N VAL A 77 4.33 0.47 -14.98
CA VAL A 77 5.78 0.55 -14.74
C VAL A 77 6.11 -0.10 -13.39
N SER A 78 7.02 -1.07 -13.39
CA SER A 78 7.28 -1.97 -12.26
C SER A 78 8.73 -1.89 -11.80
N THR A 79 8.94 -1.48 -10.55
CA THR A 79 10.24 -1.52 -9.88
C THR A 79 10.03 -1.61 -8.36
N PHE A 80 11.10 -1.55 -7.56
CA PHE A 80 10.96 -1.45 -6.12
C PHE A 80 10.50 -0.06 -5.68
N ALA A 81 9.80 0.01 -4.55
CA ALA A 81 9.27 1.27 -4.02
C ALA A 81 10.38 2.33 -3.83
N MET A 82 11.56 1.93 -3.33
CA MET A 82 12.69 2.83 -3.16
C MET A 82 13.15 3.43 -4.48
N PHE A 83 13.10 2.68 -5.56
CA PHE A 83 13.58 3.15 -6.86
C PHE A 83 12.50 3.95 -7.61
N ALA A 84 11.23 3.59 -7.47
CA ALA A 84 10.13 4.39 -8.02
C ALA A 84 9.99 5.74 -7.31
N ALA A 85 9.97 5.72 -5.97
CA ALA A 85 9.74 6.90 -5.15
C ALA A 85 11.00 7.71 -4.87
N GLY A 86 12.17 7.07 -4.81
CA GLY A 86 13.44 7.76 -4.58
C GLY A 86 14.13 8.17 -5.87
N ARG A 87 14.61 7.19 -6.65
CA ARG A 87 15.43 7.45 -7.84
C ARG A 87 14.65 8.17 -8.95
N ALA A 88 13.45 7.71 -9.29
CA ALA A 88 12.66 8.23 -10.39
C ALA A 88 11.60 9.28 -9.95
N TYR A 89 11.72 9.84 -8.74
CA TYR A 89 10.71 10.76 -8.20
C TYR A 89 10.45 11.97 -9.09
N GLU A 90 11.51 12.55 -9.64
CA GLU A 90 11.41 13.72 -10.51
C GLU A 90 10.61 13.39 -11.78
N GLN A 91 10.90 12.25 -12.43
CA GLN A 91 10.17 11.79 -13.61
C GLN A 91 8.71 11.46 -13.28
N VAL A 92 8.46 10.76 -12.16
CA VAL A 92 7.08 10.50 -11.70
C VAL A 92 6.33 11.82 -11.49
N ARG A 93 6.96 12.81 -10.87
CA ARG A 93 6.34 14.11 -10.60
C ARG A 93 6.12 14.94 -11.86
N ASN A 94 7.17 15.11 -12.67
CA ASN A 94 7.18 16.10 -13.76
C ASN A 94 6.74 15.50 -15.09
N THR A 95 7.12 14.25 -15.39
CA THR A 95 6.76 13.63 -16.66
C THR A 95 5.40 12.96 -16.60
N ILE A 96 4.99 12.41 -15.45
CA ILE A 96 3.69 11.74 -15.30
C ILE A 96 2.67 12.61 -14.55
N GLY A 97 3.01 13.08 -13.35
CA GLY A 97 2.07 13.78 -12.46
C GLY A 97 1.64 15.13 -12.98
N TYR A 98 2.59 15.97 -13.42
CA TYR A 98 2.29 17.33 -13.88
C TYR A 98 1.37 17.40 -15.12
N PRO A 99 1.61 16.59 -16.19
CA PRO A 99 0.70 16.53 -17.33
C PRO A 99 -0.50 15.57 -17.10
N HIS A 100 -0.59 14.94 -15.93
CA HIS A 100 -1.66 14.00 -15.55
C HIS A 100 -1.79 12.80 -16.49
N LEU A 101 -0.66 12.19 -16.87
CA LEU A 101 -0.63 11.06 -17.80
C LEU A 101 -1.16 9.76 -17.16
N ASN A 102 -1.77 8.93 -18.00
CA ASN A 102 -2.37 7.68 -17.59
C ASN A 102 -1.32 6.55 -17.44
N VAL A 103 -0.48 6.63 -16.39
CA VAL A 103 0.56 5.65 -16.08
C VAL A 103 0.32 5.05 -14.69
N LYS A 104 0.43 3.72 -14.58
CA LYS A 104 0.29 2.98 -13.33
C LYS A 104 1.69 2.63 -12.79
N ILE A 105 2.11 3.30 -11.72
CA ILE A 105 3.38 3.08 -11.05
C ILE A 105 3.18 1.98 -10.00
N CYS A 106 3.58 0.76 -10.35
CA CYS A 106 3.39 -0.45 -9.55
C CYS A 106 4.67 -0.80 -8.81
N ALA A 107 4.82 -0.24 -7.63
CA ALA A 107 5.99 -0.38 -6.80
C ALA A 107 5.88 -1.59 -5.87
N THR A 108 6.89 -2.45 -5.86
CA THR A 108 6.94 -3.58 -4.93
C THR A 108 8.01 -3.36 -3.87
N HIS A 109 8.09 -4.21 -2.86
CA HIS A 109 9.14 -4.16 -1.84
C HIS A 109 9.18 -2.83 -1.07
N GLY A 110 8.02 -2.26 -0.71
CA GLY A 110 7.97 -1.13 0.21
C GLY A 110 8.12 -1.57 1.67
N GLY A 111 8.67 -0.71 2.51
CA GLY A 111 8.74 -0.88 3.96
C GLY A 111 9.86 -1.78 4.47
N ILE A 112 9.80 -2.08 5.75
CA ILE A 112 10.81 -2.85 6.51
C ILE A 112 10.81 -4.34 6.12
N SER A 113 9.67 -4.89 5.72
CA SER A 113 9.50 -6.31 5.35
C SER A 113 10.22 -6.72 4.05
N VAL A 114 10.90 -5.80 3.39
CA VAL A 114 11.90 -6.12 2.36
C VAL A 114 12.94 -7.09 2.90
N GLY A 115 13.31 -6.93 4.17
CA GLY A 115 14.10 -7.93 4.87
C GLY A 115 15.58 -7.82 4.62
N GLU A 116 16.19 -8.87 4.10
CA GLU A 116 17.64 -9.08 4.00
C GLU A 116 18.35 -8.03 3.14
N ASP A 117 17.69 -7.45 2.15
CA ASP A 117 18.25 -6.41 1.26
C ASP A 117 18.62 -5.13 2.04
N GLY A 118 17.99 -4.90 3.21
CA GLY A 118 18.37 -3.87 4.16
C GLY A 118 17.95 -2.45 3.76
N ALA A 119 18.46 -1.48 4.52
CA ALA A 119 18.04 -0.07 4.49
C ALA A 119 18.05 0.58 3.11
N SER A 120 18.97 0.20 2.22
CA SER A 120 19.06 0.78 0.86
C SER A 120 17.87 0.40 -0.05
N HIS A 121 17.11 -0.63 0.32
CA HIS A 121 15.96 -1.16 -0.43
C HIS A 121 14.63 -1.00 0.33
N GLN A 122 14.70 -0.82 1.65
CA GLN A 122 13.56 -0.61 2.53
C GLN A 122 13.02 0.81 2.38
N CYS A 123 11.98 1.01 1.58
CA CYS A 123 11.37 2.31 1.39
C CYS A 123 10.28 2.54 2.44
N CYS A 124 10.53 3.44 3.37
CA CYS A 124 9.58 3.86 4.40
C CYS A 124 9.05 5.27 4.18
N GLU A 125 9.24 5.87 3.00
CA GLU A 125 8.91 7.25 2.67
C GLU A 125 8.11 7.40 1.36
N ASP A 126 7.79 6.31 0.69
CA ASP A 126 7.09 6.33 -0.61
C ASP A 126 5.69 6.94 -0.55
N PHE A 127 4.91 6.64 0.48
CA PHE A 127 3.60 7.29 0.64
C PHE A 127 3.73 8.79 0.82
N ALA A 128 4.69 9.25 1.63
CA ALA A 128 4.96 10.66 1.85
C ALA A 128 5.27 11.38 0.52
N LEU A 129 6.18 10.82 -0.27
CA LEU A 129 6.59 11.38 -1.55
C LEU A 129 5.44 11.39 -2.57
N MET A 130 4.75 10.27 -2.74
CA MET A 130 3.71 10.14 -3.75
C MET A 130 2.43 10.91 -3.41
N ARG A 131 2.07 11.03 -2.12
CA ARG A 131 0.92 11.82 -1.68
C ARG A 131 1.04 13.30 -2.01
N THR A 132 2.26 13.84 -2.03
CA THR A 132 2.49 15.27 -2.29
C THR A 132 2.34 15.64 -3.76
N ILE A 133 2.34 14.67 -4.69
CA ILE A 133 2.15 14.93 -6.12
C ILE A 133 0.67 15.24 -6.39
N PRO A 134 0.31 16.44 -6.93
CA PRO A 134 -1.07 16.76 -7.26
C PRO A 134 -1.68 15.75 -8.25
N GLY A 135 -2.92 15.34 -8.03
CA GLY A 135 -3.64 14.42 -8.90
C GLY A 135 -3.19 12.94 -8.81
N MET A 136 -2.09 12.61 -8.13
CA MET A 136 -1.67 11.23 -7.91
C MET A 136 -2.63 10.48 -6.98
N THR A 137 -3.13 9.32 -7.40
CA THR A 137 -3.80 8.36 -6.51
C THR A 137 -2.76 7.45 -5.88
N VAL A 138 -2.86 7.19 -4.56
CA VAL A 138 -1.90 6.35 -3.81
C VAL A 138 -2.64 5.24 -3.09
N MET A 139 -2.29 3.99 -3.38
CA MET A 139 -2.98 2.80 -2.89
C MET A 139 -2.00 1.74 -2.35
N CYS A 140 -2.45 0.95 -1.37
CA CYS A 140 -1.67 -0.13 -0.79
C CYS A 140 -2.60 -1.29 -0.37
N PRO A 141 -2.67 -2.39 -1.14
CA PRO A 141 -3.53 -3.51 -0.82
C PRO A 141 -2.99 -4.34 0.33
N SER A 142 -3.89 -4.97 1.06
CA SER A 142 -3.61 -5.75 2.27
C SER A 142 -3.53 -7.27 2.03
N ASP A 143 -4.25 -7.78 1.01
CA ASP A 143 -4.26 -9.20 0.66
C ASP A 143 -4.35 -9.47 -0.86
N ASP A 144 -4.40 -10.74 -1.23
CA ASP A 144 -4.45 -11.20 -2.63
C ASP A 144 -5.65 -10.65 -3.39
N VAL A 145 -6.85 -10.77 -2.83
CA VAL A 145 -8.09 -10.40 -3.53
C VAL A 145 -8.14 -8.90 -3.73
N GLU A 146 -7.83 -8.12 -2.70
CA GLU A 146 -7.79 -6.66 -2.78
C GLU A 146 -6.73 -6.20 -3.79
N ALA A 147 -5.54 -6.83 -3.81
CA ALA A 147 -4.47 -6.50 -4.75
C ALA A 147 -4.91 -6.71 -6.21
N ARG A 148 -5.52 -7.86 -6.53
CA ARG A 148 -6.01 -8.13 -7.89
C ARG A 148 -7.10 -7.15 -8.31
N LYS A 149 -8.11 -6.93 -7.44
CA LYS A 149 -9.19 -5.96 -7.72
C LYS A 149 -8.65 -4.53 -7.90
N MET A 150 -7.68 -4.14 -7.09
CA MET A 150 -7.03 -2.83 -7.16
C MET A 150 -6.31 -2.61 -8.49
N VAL A 151 -5.65 -3.62 -9.04
CA VAL A 151 -4.97 -3.55 -10.35
C VAL A 151 -5.98 -3.35 -11.47
N HIS A 152 -7.11 -4.07 -11.44
CA HIS A 152 -8.19 -3.88 -12.43
C HIS A 152 -8.81 -2.49 -12.33
N VAL A 153 -9.12 -2.02 -11.11
CA VAL A 153 -9.65 -0.67 -10.90
C VAL A 153 -8.64 0.40 -11.36
N ALA A 154 -7.35 0.19 -11.09
CA ALA A 154 -6.32 1.13 -11.55
C ALA A 154 -6.27 1.22 -13.09
N TYR A 155 -6.48 0.12 -13.81
CA TYR A 155 -6.58 0.15 -15.27
C TYR A 155 -7.76 1.03 -15.75
N GLU A 156 -8.91 0.93 -15.11
CA GLU A 156 -10.11 1.71 -15.46
C GLU A 156 -9.99 3.22 -15.13
N MET A 157 -9.04 3.60 -14.27
CA MET A 157 -8.83 5.00 -13.87
C MET A 157 -8.03 5.75 -14.93
N GLU A 158 -8.45 6.97 -15.24
CA GLU A 158 -7.63 7.93 -15.97
C GLU A 158 -6.67 8.67 -15.02
N GLY A 159 -5.43 8.89 -15.48
CA GLY A 159 -4.41 9.62 -14.74
C GLY A 159 -3.44 8.76 -13.94
N PRO A 160 -2.55 9.40 -13.17
CA PRO A 160 -1.45 8.72 -12.49
C PRO A 160 -1.91 7.99 -11.24
N VAL A 161 -1.47 6.74 -11.12
CA VAL A 161 -1.75 5.88 -9.97
C VAL A 161 -0.44 5.28 -9.46
N TYR A 162 -0.21 5.38 -8.16
CA TYR A 162 0.86 4.67 -7.45
C TYR A 162 0.24 3.55 -6.61
N ILE A 163 0.73 2.33 -6.80
CA ILE A 163 0.30 1.18 -5.99
C ILE A 163 1.52 0.53 -5.37
N ARG A 164 1.52 0.37 -4.04
CA ARG A 164 2.58 -0.29 -3.29
C ARG A 164 2.19 -1.73 -2.97
N PHE A 165 2.97 -2.70 -3.47
CA PHE A 165 2.80 -4.12 -3.17
C PHE A 165 3.88 -4.64 -2.22
N GLY A 166 3.49 -5.51 -1.27
CA GLY A 166 4.41 -6.14 -0.33
C GLY A 166 5.20 -7.30 -0.93
N ARG A 167 6.43 -7.52 -0.41
CA ARG A 167 7.25 -8.72 -0.67
C ARG A 167 6.77 -9.90 0.17
N ALA A 168 6.45 -9.66 1.43
CA ALA A 168 6.01 -10.67 2.37
C ALA A 168 4.60 -11.20 2.03
N ALA A 169 4.39 -12.51 2.23
CA ALA A 169 3.07 -13.10 2.05
C ALA A 169 2.16 -12.78 3.24
N THR A 170 0.96 -12.29 2.95
CA THR A 170 -0.08 -11.94 3.93
C THR A 170 -1.23 -12.94 3.92
N PRO A 171 -1.94 -13.16 5.03
CA PRO A 171 -3.16 -13.92 5.06
C PRO A 171 -4.20 -13.37 4.09
N VAL A 172 -4.84 -14.24 3.32
CA VAL A 172 -5.98 -13.87 2.47
C VAL A 172 -7.24 -13.94 3.33
N TYR A 173 -7.91 -12.82 3.50
CA TYR A 173 -9.12 -12.70 4.33
C TYR A 173 -10.34 -12.18 3.57
N HIS A 174 -10.15 -11.55 2.42
CA HIS A 174 -11.24 -11.25 1.49
C HIS A 174 -11.61 -12.48 0.66
N ASP A 175 -12.86 -12.58 0.30
CA ASP A 175 -13.34 -13.53 -0.70
C ASP A 175 -13.54 -12.86 -2.07
N GLU A 176 -13.84 -13.64 -3.11
CA GLU A 176 -13.96 -13.13 -4.48
C GLU A 176 -15.16 -12.16 -4.69
N SER A 177 -16.10 -12.08 -3.75
CA SER A 177 -17.22 -11.14 -3.79
C SER A 177 -16.82 -9.72 -3.36
N PHE A 178 -15.64 -9.56 -2.74
CA PHE A 178 -15.12 -8.26 -2.33
C PHE A 178 -15.05 -7.28 -3.51
N THR A 179 -15.44 -6.05 -3.28
CA THR A 179 -15.39 -4.98 -4.28
C THR A 179 -14.53 -3.83 -3.77
N PHE A 180 -13.39 -3.61 -4.40
CA PHE A 180 -12.52 -2.48 -4.09
C PHE A 180 -13.10 -1.18 -4.66
N LYS A 181 -13.09 -0.11 -3.86
CA LYS A 181 -13.48 1.25 -4.27
C LYS A 181 -12.42 2.26 -3.84
N VAL A 182 -11.90 3.00 -4.80
CA VAL A 182 -10.92 4.07 -4.53
C VAL A 182 -11.53 5.13 -3.59
N GLY A 183 -10.76 5.52 -2.58
CA GLY A 183 -11.18 6.53 -1.60
C GLY A 183 -12.21 6.05 -0.59
N LYS A 184 -12.44 4.72 -0.49
CA LYS A 184 -13.30 4.12 0.54
C LYS A 184 -12.49 3.14 1.38
N GLY A 185 -12.62 3.31 2.70
CA GLY A 185 -12.12 2.36 3.68
C GLY A 185 -13.15 1.27 3.97
N GLU A 186 -12.69 0.15 4.52
CA GLU A 186 -13.53 -0.98 4.90
C GLU A 186 -13.49 -1.22 6.40
N VAL A 187 -14.66 -1.34 7.04
CA VAL A 187 -14.76 -1.73 8.45
C VAL A 187 -14.71 -3.24 8.56
N LEU A 188 -13.59 -3.77 9.05
CA LEU A 188 -13.36 -5.22 9.22
C LEU A 188 -13.86 -5.76 10.57
N GLN A 189 -13.91 -4.89 11.57
CA GLN A 189 -14.42 -5.19 12.90
C GLN A 189 -15.10 -3.95 13.47
N GLU A 190 -16.30 -4.10 13.98
CA GLU A 190 -17.02 -3.04 14.68
C GLU A 190 -16.52 -2.88 16.12
N GLY A 191 -16.54 -1.63 16.62
CA GLY A 191 -16.15 -1.29 17.99
C GLY A 191 -16.36 0.19 18.26
N LYS A 192 -16.29 0.57 19.54
CA LYS A 192 -16.55 1.95 20.01
C LYS A 192 -15.59 2.49 21.06
N ASP A 193 -14.61 1.72 21.47
CA ASP A 193 -13.65 2.16 22.49
C ASP A 193 -12.41 2.84 21.87
N VAL A 194 -12.04 2.43 20.66
CA VAL A 194 -10.93 2.96 19.87
C VAL A 194 -11.08 2.56 18.40
N ALA A 195 -10.67 3.39 17.46
CA ALA A 195 -10.56 3.02 16.05
C ALA A 195 -9.09 2.69 15.70
N ILE A 196 -8.85 1.55 15.06
CA ILE A 196 -7.55 1.13 14.52
C ILE A 196 -7.64 1.21 13.00
N ILE A 197 -6.92 2.13 12.38
CA ILE A 197 -6.91 2.36 10.93
C ILE A 197 -5.57 1.87 10.39
N ALA A 198 -5.59 0.80 9.62
CA ALA A 198 -4.38 0.15 9.08
C ALA A 198 -4.36 0.14 7.55
N THR A 199 -3.17 -0.05 6.96
CA THR A 199 -2.99 -0.22 5.52
C THR A 199 -1.98 -1.31 5.19
N GLY A 200 -2.12 -1.90 4.00
CA GLY A 200 -1.17 -2.88 3.48
C GLY A 200 -1.00 -4.11 4.37
N ILE A 201 0.22 -4.59 4.45
CA ILE A 201 0.54 -5.84 5.17
C ILE A 201 0.27 -5.78 6.68
N LEU A 202 0.01 -4.60 7.24
CA LEU A 202 -0.31 -4.46 8.67
C LEU A 202 -1.81 -4.56 8.97
N VAL A 203 -2.66 -4.66 7.97
CA VAL A 203 -4.11 -4.89 8.20
C VAL A 203 -4.38 -6.24 8.90
N PRO A 204 -3.77 -7.37 8.50
CA PRO A 204 -3.89 -8.63 9.25
C PRO A 204 -3.43 -8.53 10.71
N GLU A 205 -2.37 -7.77 10.98
CA GLU A 205 -1.90 -7.50 12.35
C GLU A 205 -2.92 -6.68 13.16
N ALA A 206 -3.56 -5.70 12.51
CA ALA A 206 -4.63 -4.92 13.13
C ALA A 206 -5.88 -5.76 13.42
N ILE A 207 -6.27 -6.67 12.52
CA ILE A 207 -7.37 -7.62 12.74
C ILE A 207 -7.07 -8.51 13.95
N GLU A 208 -5.87 -9.07 14.03
CA GLU A 208 -5.45 -9.92 15.15
C GLU A 208 -5.40 -9.12 16.46
N ALA A 209 -4.90 -7.89 16.43
CA ALA A 209 -4.91 -6.99 17.58
C ALA A 209 -6.34 -6.69 18.05
N GLY A 210 -7.26 -6.41 17.13
CA GLY A 210 -8.66 -6.18 17.44
C GLY A 210 -9.31 -7.36 18.16
N LYS A 211 -9.05 -8.59 17.70
CA LYS A 211 -9.54 -9.82 18.35
C LYS A 211 -9.00 -9.98 19.78
N ARG A 212 -7.70 -9.73 19.99
CA ARG A 212 -7.07 -9.81 21.31
C ARG A 212 -7.61 -8.74 22.26
N LEU A 213 -7.83 -7.52 21.76
CA LEU A 213 -8.41 -6.43 22.54
C LEU A 213 -9.82 -6.75 23.02
N VAL A 214 -10.66 -7.36 22.17
CA VAL A 214 -12.01 -7.82 22.57
C VAL A 214 -11.94 -8.85 23.70
N ALA A 215 -10.98 -9.78 23.67
CA ALA A 215 -10.78 -10.74 24.76
C ALA A 215 -10.39 -10.08 26.10
N GLU A 216 -9.85 -8.85 26.04
CA GLU A 216 -9.51 -8.02 27.20
C GLU A 216 -10.56 -6.95 27.53
N GLY A 217 -11.74 -7.01 26.90
CA GLY A 217 -12.86 -6.08 27.14
C GLY A 217 -12.66 -4.70 26.52
N ILE A 218 -11.89 -4.59 25.45
CA ILE A 218 -11.71 -3.37 24.65
C ILE A 218 -12.26 -3.63 23.24
N HIS A 219 -13.35 -2.97 22.90
CA HIS A 219 -14.01 -3.12 21.60
C HIS A 219 -13.44 -2.15 20.57
N ALA A 220 -12.37 -2.56 19.88
CA ALA A 220 -11.75 -1.78 18.83
C ALA A 220 -12.53 -1.92 17.51
N ARG A 221 -12.75 -0.78 16.82
CA ARG A 221 -13.15 -0.77 15.41
C ARG A 221 -11.88 -0.91 14.57
N VAL A 222 -11.82 -1.90 13.67
CA VAL A 222 -10.67 -2.11 12.78
C VAL A 222 -11.07 -1.74 11.37
N ILE A 223 -10.28 -0.87 10.75
CA ILE A 223 -10.53 -0.31 9.43
C ILE A 223 -9.33 -0.57 8.53
N ASN A 224 -9.57 -1.18 7.37
CA ASN A 224 -8.62 -1.23 6.27
C ASN A 224 -8.73 0.06 5.45
N MET A 225 -7.65 0.84 5.36
CA MET A 225 -7.55 2.05 4.56
C MET A 225 -6.57 1.81 3.40
N ALA A 226 -7.04 1.08 2.39
CA ALA A 226 -6.22 0.71 1.23
C ALA A 226 -5.92 1.86 0.28
N THR A 227 -6.68 2.96 0.34
CA THR A 227 -6.40 4.20 -0.40
C THR A 227 -5.84 5.26 0.55
N ILE A 228 -4.56 5.62 0.32
CA ILE A 228 -3.88 6.65 1.12
C ILE A 228 -4.19 8.05 0.58
N LYS A 229 -4.48 8.13 -0.72
CA LYS A 229 -4.93 9.35 -1.41
C LYS A 229 -5.79 8.97 -2.64
N PRO A 230 -7.06 9.45 -2.72
CA PRO A 230 -7.77 10.20 -1.69
C PRO A 230 -8.11 9.33 -0.47
N LEU A 231 -8.18 9.92 0.72
CA LEU A 231 -8.65 9.24 1.94
C LEU A 231 -10.18 9.19 1.98
N ASP A 232 -10.72 8.18 2.68
CA ASP A 232 -12.11 8.18 3.12
C ASP A 232 -12.28 9.04 4.38
N GLU A 233 -12.33 10.35 4.19
CA GLU A 233 -12.44 11.32 5.29
C GLU A 233 -13.74 11.13 6.08
N GLU A 234 -14.85 10.76 5.43
CA GLU A 234 -16.14 10.52 6.08
C GLU A 234 -16.03 9.37 7.09
N LEU A 235 -15.44 8.23 6.68
CA LEU A 235 -15.24 7.09 7.55
C LEU A 235 -14.30 7.40 8.70
N ILE A 236 -13.22 8.16 8.46
CA ILE A 236 -12.26 8.58 9.49
C ILE A 236 -12.95 9.46 10.54
N ILE A 237 -13.74 10.46 10.11
CA ILE A 237 -14.47 11.35 11.00
C ILE A 237 -15.52 10.56 11.82
N GLN A 238 -16.28 9.69 11.15
CA GLN A 238 -17.27 8.84 11.82
C GLN A 238 -16.63 7.93 12.87
N ALA A 239 -15.50 7.28 12.52
CA ALA A 239 -14.77 6.44 13.46
C ALA A 239 -14.23 7.23 14.67
N ALA A 240 -13.76 8.44 14.44
CA ALA A 240 -13.27 9.32 15.51
C ALA A 240 -14.42 9.79 16.44
N GLN A 241 -15.58 10.13 15.89
CA GLN A 241 -16.76 10.53 16.66
C GLN A 241 -17.28 9.37 17.52
N ASP A 242 -17.35 8.17 16.95
CA ASP A 242 -17.88 7.00 17.64
C ASP A 242 -16.93 6.46 18.72
N CYS A 243 -15.62 6.49 18.47
CA CYS A 243 -14.61 5.86 19.31
C CYS A 243 -13.82 6.85 20.21
N GLY A 244 -13.80 8.13 19.88
CA GLY A 244 -13.11 9.19 20.63
C GLY A 244 -11.57 9.11 20.59
N ARG A 245 -10.99 8.08 19.98
CA ARG A 245 -9.53 7.85 19.90
C ARG A 245 -9.22 7.05 18.62
N VAL A 246 -8.07 7.33 18.03
CA VAL A 246 -7.61 6.68 16.80
C VAL A 246 -6.19 6.17 16.96
N VAL A 247 -5.94 4.96 16.52
CA VAL A 247 -4.61 4.38 16.31
C VAL A 247 -4.44 4.18 14.80
N THR A 248 -3.36 4.67 14.21
CA THR A 248 -3.02 4.36 12.81
C THR A 248 -1.86 3.37 12.76
N VAL A 249 -1.88 2.47 11.78
CA VAL A 249 -0.89 1.40 11.65
C VAL A 249 -0.42 1.29 10.22
N GLU A 250 0.87 1.51 9.99
CA GLU A 250 1.46 1.50 8.66
C GLU A 250 2.91 1.00 8.65
N GLU A 251 3.30 0.28 7.63
CA GLU A 251 4.69 -0.09 7.38
C GLU A 251 5.41 1.02 6.61
N HIS A 252 5.48 2.19 7.22
CA HIS A 252 6.03 3.42 6.65
C HIS A 252 6.53 4.29 7.80
N ASN A 253 7.37 5.28 7.51
CA ASN A 253 7.70 6.31 8.49
C ASN A 253 6.40 6.97 8.99
N ILE A 254 6.33 7.25 10.30
CA ILE A 254 5.20 7.99 10.89
C ILE A 254 5.08 9.41 10.33
N LEU A 255 6.12 9.90 9.66
CA LEU A 255 6.14 11.21 8.97
C LEU A 255 5.65 11.04 7.52
N GLY A 256 4.63 11.79 7.16
CA GLY A 256 4.10 11.88 5.78
C GLY A 256 3.22 10.73 5.31
N GLY A 257 3.07 9.62 6.08
CA GLY A 257 2.29 8.46 5.68
C GLY A 257 0.79 8.55 5.98
N LEU A 258 0.16 7.37 6.19
CA LEU A 258 -1.26 7.24 6.55
C LEU A 258 -1.57 7.98 7.87
N GLY A 259 -0.73 7.80 8.87
CA GLY A 259 -0.96 8.37 10.20
C GLY A 259 -1.03 9.88 10.19
N GLU A 260 -0.15 10.56 9.47
CA GLU A 260 -0.24 12.03 9.30
C GLU A 260 -1.44 12.45 8.45
N ALA A 261 -1.77 11.69 7.42
CA ALA A 261 -2.95 12.00 6.60
C ALA A 261 -4.24 11.95 7.44
N VAL A 262 -4.41 10.91 8.25
CA VAL A 262 -5.54 10.78 9.20
C VAL A 262 -5.51 11.90 10.24
N ALA A 263 -4.34 12.17 10.83
CA ALA A 263 -4.20 13.23 11.82
C ALA A 263 -4.53 14.62 11.25
N ALA A 264 -4.16 14.92 10.00
CA ALA A 264 -4.50 16.17 9.34
C ALA A 264 -6.02 16.34 9.17
N VAL A 265 -6.70 15.30 8.67
CA VAL A 265 -8.18 15.30 8.54
C VAL A 265 -8.84 15.55 9.90
N LEU A 266 -8.38 14.85 10.93
CA LEU A 266 -8.96 14.96 12.26
C LEU A 266 -8.66 16.30 12.92
N ALA A 267 -7.46 16.84 12.75
CA ALA A 267 -7.12 18.16 13.27
C ALA A 267 -8.01 19.29 12.73
N GLU A 268 -8.40 19.19 11.45
CA GLU A 268 -9.23 20.19 10.79
C GLU A 268 -10.73 19.99 11.02
N LYS A 269 -11.21 18.74 11.03
CA LYS A 269 -12.63 18.44 10.93
C LYS A 269 -13.26 17.80 12.17
N CYS A 270 -12.47 17.07 12.99
CA CYS A 270 -12.92 16.38 14.20
C CYS A 270 -11.74 16.15 15.16
N PRO A 271 -11.28 17.19 15.91
CA PRO A 271 -10.10 17.09 16.76
C PRO A 271 -10.15 15.89 17.71
N THR A 272 -9.27 14.93 17.50
CA THR A 272 -9.26 13.62 18.16
C THR A 272 -7.83 13.21 18.49
N LEU A 273 -7.63 12.51 19.59
CA LEU A 273 -6.32 11.96 19.96
C LEU A 273 -5.94 10.83 19.00
N VAL A 274 -4.83 11.01 18.27
CA VAL A 274 -4.29 10.04 17.32
C VAL A 274 -2.96 9.50 17.82
N HIS A 275 -2.83 8.18 17.90
CA HIS A 275 -1.56 7.49 18.12
C HIS A 275 -1.12 6.82 16.83
N ARG A 276 0.12 7.12 16.40
CA ARG A 276 0.66 6.58 15.12
C ARG A 276 1.65 5.46 15.39
N ILE A 277 1.38 4.28 14.83
CA ILE A 277 2.27 3.11 14.80
C ILE A 277 2.86 3.00 13.40
N GLY A 278 4.17 3.08 13.31
CA GLY A 278 4.97 3.04 12.09
C GLY A 278 6.44 3.13 12.44
N VAL A 279 7.31 3.21 11.44
CA VAL A 279 8.74 3.43 11.61
C VAL A 279 8.98 4.83 12.18
N ARG A 280 9.76 4.93 13.25
CA ARG A 280 9.93 6.16 14.04
C ARG A 280 11.17 6.95 13.66
N ASP A 281 11.17 7.51 12.44
CA ASP A 281 12.23 8.38 11.91
C ASP A 281 13.62 7.74 12.03
N GLU A 282 13.71 6.48 11.63
CA GLU A 282 14.93 5.70 11.65
C GLU A 282 15.05 4.85 10.39
N PHE A 283 16.29 4.58 9.98
CA PHE A 283 16.53 3.65 8.87
C PHE A 283 16.33 2.20 9.31
N GLY A 284 15.88 1.36 8.40
CA GLY A 284 15.89 -0.07 8.59
C GLY A 284 17.29 -0.67 8.53
N HIS A 285 17.37 -1.98 8.59
CA HIS A 285 18.61 -2.75 8.46
C HIS A 285 18.32 -4.16 7.92
N SER A 286 19.36 -4.89 7.54
CA SER A 286 19.22 -6.26 7.05
C SER A 286 18.79 -7.22 8.15
N GLY A 287 17.87 -8.11 7.83
CA GLY A 287 17.40 -9.16 8.75
C GLY A 287 16.18 -9.90 8.19
N PRO A 288 15.74 -10.99 8.82
CA PRO A 288 14.50 -11.65 8.46
C PRO A 288 13.29 -10.74 8.63
N ALA A 289 12.41 -10.66 7.63
CA ALA A 289 11.29 -9.72 7.61
C ALA A 289 10.43 -9.74 8.89
N ALA A 290 10.10 -10.94 9.41
CA ALA A 290 9.30 -11.08 10.63
C ALA A 290 9.99 -10.53 11.89
N GLU A 291 11.32 -10.68 11.98
CA GLU A 291 12.10 -10.15 13.09
C GLU A 291 12.17 -8.62 13.01
N LEU A 292 12.36 -8.08 11.81
CA LEU A 292 12.36 -6.63 11.59
C LEU A 292 10.99 -6.02 11.95
N LEU A 293 9.89 -6.59 11.49
CA LEU A 293 8.55 -6.12 11.86
C LEU A 293 8.38 -6.10 13.39
N LYS A 294 8.88 -7.13 14.09
CA LYS A 294 8.86 -7.18 15.56
C LYS A 294 9.73 -6.09 16.20
N GLN A 295 10.95 -5.89 15.72
CA GLN A 295 11.88 -4.88 16.24
C GLN A 295 11.35 -3.46 16.07
N PHE A 296 10.70 -3.18 14.94
CA PHE A 296 10.09 -1.87 14.67
C PHE A 296 8.68 -1.72 15.27
N GLY A 297 8.22 -2.68 16.09
CA GLY A 297 6.91 -2.61 16.73
C GLY A 297 5.72 -2.72 15.78
N LEU A 298 5.89 -3.37 14.63
CA LEU A 298 4.87 -3.54 13.59
C LEU A 298 4.20 -4.91 13.69
N THR A 299 3.68 -5.23 14.89
CA THR A 299 3.05 -6.52 15.22
C THR A 299 1.74 -6.31 15.99
N ALA A 300 0.85 -7.31 15.94
CA ALA A 300 -0.40 -7.30 16.70
C ALA A 300 -0.17 -7.09 18.21
N GLU A 301 0.87 -7.70 18.78
CA GLU A 301 1.22 -7.53 20.19
C GLU A 301 1.51 -6.08 20.55
N HIS A 302 2.31 -5.40 19.71
CA HIS A 302 2.64 -3.99 19.93
C HIS A 302 1.41 -3.09 19.73
N ILE A 303 0.58 -3.36 18.71
CA ILE A 303 -0.68 -2.63 18.47
C ILE A 303 -1.58 -2.73 19.71
N VAL A 304 -1.73 -3.94 20.29
CA VAL A 304 -2.49 -4.15 21.53
C VAL A 304 -1.92 -3.31 22.68
N ALA A 305 -0.62 -3.37 22.93
CA ALA A 305 0.03 -2.65 24.02
C ALA A 305 -0.16 -1.12 23.90
N GLN A 306 0.06 -0.56 22.69
CA GLN A 306 -0.11 0.86 22.45
C GLN A 306 -1.57 1.30 22.56
N THR A 307 -2.49 0.47 22.04
CA THR A 307 -3.93 0.73 22.15
C THR A 307 -4.39 0.75 23.61
N LYS A 308 -3.95 -0.21 24.41
CA LYS A 308 -4.25 -0.24 25.88
C LYS A 308 -3.76 1.02 26.58
N THR A 309 -2.54 1.45 26.30
CA THR A 309 -2.00 2.70 26.84
C THR A 309 -2.88 3.90 26.45
N LEU A 310 -3.33 3.96 25.20
CA LEU A 310 -4.16 5.06 24.70
C LEU A 310 -5.55 5.09 25.37
N VAL A 311 -6.14 3.94 25.66
CA VAL A 311 -7.45 3.85 26.34
C VAL A 311 -7.38 3.90 27.87
N GLY A 312 -6.17 3.94 28.45
CA GLY A 312 -5.94 4.05 29.88
C GLY A 312 -6.15 2.73 30.66
N LYS A 313 -5.79 1.61 30.04
CA LYS A 313 -5.86 0.25 30.62
C LYS A 313 -4.52 -0.44 30.62
#